data_f91b03841ca3011752dd7fe994547880
#
_entry.id   f91b03841ca3011752dd7fe994547880
#
_cell.length_a   1.000
_cell.length_b   1.000
_cell.length_c   1.000
_cell.angle_alpha   90.00
_cell.angle_beta   90.00
_cell.angle_gamma   90.00
#
_symmetry.space_group_name_H-M   'P 1'
#
loop_
_entity.id
_entity.type
_entity.pdbx_description
1 polymer ?
#
loop_
_entity_poly.entity_id
_entity_poly.type
_entity_poly.pdbx_seq_one_letter_code
_entity_poly.pdbx_strand_id
1 'polypeptide(L)'
;MSLDNQKSAMEFVLNWRPEMKGEIRTREFSIDDYEAAIDLWQKVEGLDIAEGDDRESIRRVLGQNPGLSRVATDGSRMVGAALCGHDGRRGYIYHLAVDPKYEGRRLGKRLVTECLEGLRRTGLERATIMVADDNPRGREFWKRCGWEEIDGAIAMGKDI
;
A
#
# COMPACT_ATOMS: atom_id res chain seq x y z
N MET A 1 13.27 25.33 -44.15
CA MET A 1 13.15 24.45 -42.97
C MET A 1 14.55 24.05 -42.58
N SER A 2 15.00 24.47 -41.42
CA SER A 2 16.38 24.27 -40.92
C SER A 2 16.60 22.81 -40.56
N LEU A 3 17.78 22.28 -40.89
CA LEU A 3 18.24 20.92 -40.57
C LEU A 3 18.22 20.63 -39.03
N ASP A 4 18.29 21.67 -38.21
CA ASP A 4 18.23 21.57 -36.74
C ASP A 4 16.85 21.15 -36.23
N ASN A 5 15.77 21.54 -36.92
CA ASN A 5 14.40 21.18 -36.54
C ASN A 5 14.09 19.70 -36.86
N GLN A 6 14.74 19.12 -37.86
CA GLN A 6 14.60 17.70 -38.20
C GLN A 6 15.38 16.78 -37.23
N LYS A 7 16.56 17.22 -36.77
CA LYS A 7 17.32 16.48 -35.75
C LYS A 7 16.60 16.43 -34.41
N SER A 8 16.08 17.57 -33.96
CA SER A 8 15.33 17.63 -32.70
C SER A 8 14.05 16.75 -32.71
N ALA A 9 13.32 16.74 -33.83
CA ALA A 9 12.14 15.89 -33.99
C ALA A 9 12.50 14.38 -34.03
N MET A 10 13.62 14.04 -34.64
CA MET A 10 14.10 12.67 -34.76
C MET A 10 14.65 12.14 -33.43
N GLU A 11 15.33 12.97 -32.63
CA GLU A 11 15.77 12.64 -31.28
C GLU A 11 14.58 12.49 -30.32
N PHE A 12 13.55 13.31 -30.48
CA PHE A 12 12.31 13.16 -29.70
C PHE A 12 11.59 11.84 -30.01
N VAL A 13 11.51 11.43 -31.28
CA VAL A 13 10.90 10.16 -31.71
C VAL A 13 11.74 8.96 -31.27
N LEU A 14 13.07 9.07 -31.30
CA LEU A 14 13.98 7.98 -30.90
C LEU A 14 14.01 7.80 -29.36
N ASN A 15 13.73 8.85 -28.59
CA ASN A 15 13.66 8.80 -27.13
C ASN A 15 12.23 8.62 -26.59
N TRP A 16 11.20 8.70 -27.44
CA TRP A 16 9.84 8.36 -27.04
C TRP A 16 9.73 6.84 -26.83
N ARG A 17 10.08 6.39 -25.64
CA ARG A 17 9.62 5.09 -25.14
C ARG A 17 8.23 5.32 -24.57
N PRO A 18 7.15 4.76 -25.15
CA PRO A 18 5.92 4.66 -24.38
C PRO A 18 6.31 3.96 -23.08
N GLU A 19 5.99 4.56 -21.92
CA GLU A 19 6.02 3.84 -20.67
C GLU A 19 5.18 2.59 -20.91
N MET A 20 5.84 1.49 -21.24
CA MET A 20 5.18 0.19 -21.30
C MET A 20 4.64 0.01 -19.89
N LYS A 21 3.33 0.16 -19.72
CA LYS A 21 2.65 -0.16 -18.48
C LYS A 21 3.02 -1.60 -18.19
N GLY A 22 4.02 -1.79 -17.35
CA GLY A 22 4.51 -3.09 -16.95
C GLY A 22 3.36 -3.84 -16.25
N GLU A 23 3.44 -5.13 -16.28
CA GLU A 23 2.52 -5.95 -15.48
C GLU A 23 2.74 -5.64 -14.01
N ILE A 24 1.70 -5.15 -13.32
CA ILE A 24 1.76 -4.87 -11.89
C ILE A 24 1.90 -6.21 -11.15
N ARG A 25 3.00 -6.36 -10.44
CA ARG A 25 3.31 -7.54 -9.63
C ARG A 25 3.15 -7.23 -8.16
N THR A 26 2.68 -8.21 -7.41
CA THR A 26 2.60 -8.13 -5.94
C THR A 26 3.57 -9.15 -5.34
N ARG A 27 4.18 -8.78 -4.23
CA ARG A 27 5.09 -9.64 -3.46
C ARG A 27 5.06 -9.27 -1.98
N GLU A 28 5.76 -10.07 -1.17
CA GLU A 28 6.01 -9.75 0.22
C GLU A 28 6.74 -8.40 0.36
N PHE A 29 6.36 -7.65 1.39
CA PHE A 29 7.03 -6.44 1.81
C PHE A 29 8.30 -6.81 2.56
N SER A 30 9.45 -6.33 2.13
CA SER A 30 10.73 -6.48 2.82
C SER A 30 11.18 -5.15 3.41
N ILE A 31 12.13 -5.18 4.35
CA ILE A 31 12.65 -3.93 4.94
C ILE A 31 13.40 -3.04 3.94
N ASP A 32 13.86 -3.61 2.83
CA ASP A 32 14.50 -2.85 1.76
C ASP A 32 13.49 -1.97 0.99
N ASP A 33 12.19 -2.24 1.14
CA ASP A 33 11.11 -1.44 0.56
C ASP A 33 10.75 -0.21 1.40
N TYR A 34 11.31 -0.06 2.58
CA TYR A 34 10.92 0.95 3.57
C TYR A 34 10.87 2.37 3.01
N GLU A 35 11.94 2.83 2.38
CA GLU A 35 12.02 4.21 1.85
C GLU A 35 10.95 4.45 0.77
N ALA A 36 10.76 3.48 -0.13
CA ALA A 36 9.73 3.57 -1.15
C ALA A 36 8.30 3.54 -0.57
N ALA A 37 8.10 2.83 0.53
CA ALA A 37 6.82 2.80 1.22
C ALA A 37 6.51 4.13 1.93
N ILE A 38 7.49 4.72 2.64
CA ILE A 38 7.35 6.06 3.24
C ILE A 38 7.01 7.09 2.16
N ASP A 39 7.74 7.10 1.04
CA ASP A 39 7.47 7.99 -0.08
C ASP A 39 6.05 7.82 -0.65
N LEU A 40 5.55 6.59 -0.69
CA LEU A 40 4.20 6.28 -1.15
C LEU A 40 3.16 6.76 -0.14
N TRP A 41 3.33 6.43 1.15
CA TRP A 41 2.39 6.79 2.21
C TRP A 41 2.21 8.30 2.34
N GLN A 42 3.28 9.08 2.22
CA GLN A 42 3.23 10.55 2.23
C GLN A 42 2.44 11.17 1.06
N LYS A 43 2.23 10.42 -0.02
CA LYS A 43 1.47 10.89 -1.21
C LYS A 43 -0.02 10.57 -1.14
N VAL A 44 -0.42 9.69 -0.23
CA VAL A 44 -1.80 9.21 -0.15
C VAL A 44 -2.56 9.99 0.91
N GLU A 45 -3.62 10.66 0.51
CA GLU A 45 -4.50 11.41 1.40
C GLU A 45 -5.15 10.50 2.45
N GLY A 46 -5.18 10.96 3.69
CA GLY A 46 -5.76 10.22 4.83
C GLY A 46 -4.85 9.14 5.39
N LEU A 47 -3.55 9.22 5.09
CA LEU A 47 -2.52 8.33 5.61
C LEU A 47 -1.40 9.19 6.23
N ASP A 48 -1.35 9.23 7.55
CA ASP A 48 -0.35 9.99 8.29
C ASP A 48 0.78 9.09 8.77
N ILE A 49 2.01 9.60 8.69
CA ILE A 49 3.19 8.96 9.29
C ILE A 49 3.24 9.39 10.75
N ALA A 50 3.30 8.40 11.62
CA ALA A 50 3.22 8.61 13.08
C ALA A 50 4.28 7.78 13.84
N GLU A 51 4.20 7.78 15.16
CA GLU A 51 5.02 6.93 16.02
C GLU A 51 4.82 5.45 15.66
N GLY A 52 5.93 4.74 15.52
CA GLY A 52 5.93 3.33 15.11
C GLY A 52 6.09 3.11 13.61
N ASP A 53 6.19 4.17 12.81
CA ASP A 53 6.45 4.09 11.37
C ASP A 53 7.93 4.26 11.02
N ASP A 54 8.80 4.37 12.02
CA ASP A 54 10.23 4.37 11.80
C ASP A 54 10.74 3.00 11.30
N ARG A 55 11.91 3.03 10.63
CA ARG A 55 12.48 1.84 9.99
C ARG A 55 12.63 0.63 10.91
N GLU A 56 12.99 0.87 12.18
CA GLU A 56 13.19 -0.21 13.15
C GLU A 56 11.85 -0.82 13.60
N SER A 57 10.84 0.00 13.80
CA SER A 57 9.48 -0.46 14.12
C SER A 57 8.87 -1.25 12.97
N ILE A 58 9.04 -0.81 11.72
CA ILE A 58 8.60 -1.55 10.53
C ILE A 58 9.36 -2.87 10.41
N ARG A 59 10.69 -2.88 10.62
CA ARG A 59 11.48 -4.13 10.62
C ARG A 59 10.93 -5.14 11.64
N ARG A 60 10.57 -4.65 12.83
CA ARG A 60 10.02 -5.47 13.91
C ARG A 60 8.68 -6.08 13.51
N VAL A 61 7.76 -5.29 12.95
CA VAL A 61 6.45 -5.76 12.45
C VAL A 61 6.63 -6.84 11.40
N LEU A 62 7.49 -6.60 10.39
CA LEU A 62 7.75 -7.57 9.32
C LEU A 62 8.36 -8.87 9.86
N GLY A 63 9.29 -8.77 10.83
CA GLY A 63 9.93 -9.92 11.46
C GLY A 63 8.98 -10.77 12.32
N GLN A 64 8.03 -10.12 12.99
CA GLN A 64 7.00 -10.81 13.80
C GLN A 64 5.86 -11.40 12.95
N ASN A 65 5.67 -10.88 11.74
CA ASN A 65 4.57 -11.24 10.84
C ASN A 65 5.08 -11.57 9.43
N PRO A 66 5.95 -12.58 9.27
CA PRO A 66 6.56 -12.87 7.98
C PRO A 66 5.52 -13.25 6.94
N GLY A 67 5.68 -12.73 5.73
CA GLY A 67 4.84 -13.05 4.57
C GLY A 67 3.45 -12.40 4.54
N LEU A 68 3.07 -11.62 5.56
CA LEU A 68 1.72 -11.03 5.64
C LEU A 68 1.62 -9.67 4.94
N SER A 69 2.61 -8.80 5.12
CA SER A 69 2.62 -7.48 4.48
C SER A 69 2.96 -7.58 2.99
N ARG A 70 2.33 -6.73 2.18
CA ARG A 70 2.40 -6.84 0.72
C ARG A 70 2.79 -5.52 0.08
N VAL A 71 3.53 -5.60 -1.02
CA VAL A 71 3.78 -4.47 -1.93
C VAL A 71 3.37 -4.81 -3.35
N ALA A 72 3.06 -3.77 -4.12
CA ALA A 72 2.81 -3.85 -5.55
C ALA A 72 3.81 -2.98 -6.29
N THR A 73 4.36 -3.49 -7.37
CA THR A 73 5.37 -2.79 -8.20
C THR A 73 4.98 -2.81 -9.67
N ASP A 74 5.29 -1.71 -10.36
CA ASP A 74 5.31 -1.58 -11.80
C ASP A 74 6.77 -1.42 -12.23
N GLY A 75 7.38 -2.48 -12.74
CA GLY A 75 8.83 -2.58 -12.86
C GLY A 75 9.51 -2.46 -11.49
N SER A 76 10.43 -1.49 -11.36
CA SER A 76 11.11 -1.19 -10.08
C SER A 76 10.36 -0.20 -9.19
N ARG A 77 9.28 0.41 -9.68
CA ARG A 77 8.53 1.44 -8.95
C ARG A 77 7.50 0.80 -8.03
N MET A 78 7.50 1.15 -6.74
CA MET A 78 6.42 0.81 -5.83
C MET A 78 5.17 1.64 -6.16
N VAL A 79 4.04 0.96 -6.33
CA VAL A 79 2.75 1.58 -6.69
C VAL A 79 1.64 1.22 -5.71
N GLY A 80 1.93 0.35 -4.75
CA GLY A 80 1.02 0.00 -3.67
C GLY A 80 1.75 -0.69 -2.53
N ALA A 81 1.24 -0.52 -1.32
CA ALA A 81 1.75 -1.18 -0.12
C ALA A 81 0.64 -1.40 0.90
N ALA A 82 0.78 -2.42 1.72
CA ALA A 82 -0.06 -2.68 2.88
C ALA A 82 0.78 -3.37 3.97
N LEU A 83 0.76 -2.84 5.18
CA LEU A 83 1.26 -3.55 6.35
C LEU A 83 0.17 -4.48 6.88
N CYS A 84 0.55 -5.70 7.24
CA CYS A 84 -0.37 -6.69 7.76
C CYS A 84 0.31 -7.49 8.87
N GLY A 85 -0.42 -7.71 9.96
CA GLY A 85 0.09 -8.47 11.09
C GLY A 85 -1.03 -8.99 11.98
N HIS A 86 -0.66 -9.63 13.09
CA HIS A 86 -1.61 -10.14 14.08
C HIS A 86 -0.98 -10.24 15.48
N ASP A 87 -1.83 -10.28 16.49
CA ASP A 87 -1.48 -10.51 17.89
C ASP A 87 -1.65 -11.99 18.33
N GLY A 88 -1.83 -12.91 17.39
CA GLY A 88 -2.16 -14.32 17.63
C GLY A 88 -3.66 -14.58 17.75
N ARG A 89 -4.49 -13.55 17.84
CA ARG A 89 -5.95 -13.61 18.02
C ARG A 89 -6.73 -12.91 16.91
N ARG A 90 -6.24 -11.74 16.47
CA ARG A 90 -6.88 -10.90 15.45
C ARG A 90 -5.82 -10.37 14.51
N GLY A 91 -6.16 -10.31 13.24
CA GLY A 91 -5.34 -9.67 12.23
C GLY A 91 -5.55 -8.16 12.19
N TYR A 92 -4.56 -7.46 11.66
CA TYR A 92 -4.60 -6.02 11.44
C TYR A 92 -4.06 -5.71 10.04
N ILE A 93 -4.67 -4.75 9.35
CA ILE A 93 -4.12 -4.16 8.14
C ILE A 93 -3.91 -2.68 8.40
N TYR A 94 -2.70 -2.21 8.15
CA TYR A 94 -2.29 -0.81 8.32
C TYR A 94 -1.72 -0.27 7.02
N HIS A 95 -1.72 1.04 6.88
CA HIS A 95 -1.04 1.77 5.80
C HIS A 95 -1.29 1.18 4.41
N LEU A 96 -2.55 0.80 4.14
CA LEU A 96 -2.94 0.46 2.77
C LEU A 96 -2.86 1.71 1.90
N ALA A 97 -1.97 1.71 0.95
CA ALA A 97 -1.78 2.80 0.01
C ALA A 97 -1.70 2.30 -1.42
N VAL A 98 -2.24 3.08 -2.34
CA VAL A 98 -2.08 2.90 -3.79
C VAL A 98 -1.71 4.26 -4.36
N ASP A 99 -0.65 4.31 -5.19
CA ASP A 99 -0.27 5.54 -5.90
C ASP A 99 -1.50 6.07 -6.67
N PRO A 100 -1.87 7.36 -6.51
CA PRO A 100 -3.05 7.93 -7.16
C PRO A 100 -3.14 7.68 -8.67
N LYS A 101 -2.01 7.56 -9.36
CA LYS A 101 -1.94 7.24 -10.79
C LYS A 101 -2.37 5.80 -11.12
N TYR A 102 -2.45 4.94 -10.12
CA TYR A 102 -2.80 3.53 -10.22
C TYR A 102 -4.15 3.19 -9.58
N GLU A 103 -4.86 4.18 -9.07
CA GLU A 103 -6.23 4.01 -8.56
C GLU A 103 -7.19 3.51 -9.66
N GLY A 104 -8.33 2.96 -9.26
CA GLY A 104 -9.33 2.42 -10.18
C GLY A 104 -8.97 1.08 -10.85
N ARG A 105 -7.77 0.54 -10.61
CA ARG A 105 -7.29 -0.74 -11.18
C ARG A 105 -7.47 -1.93 -10.24
N ARG A 106 -8.27 -1.78 -9.20
CA ARG A 106 -8.53 -2.81 -8.16
C ARG A 106 -7.27 -3.24 -7.37
N LEU A 107 -6.19 -2.45 -7.44
CA LEU A 107 -4.92 -2.79 -6.80
C LEU A 107 -5.03 -2.82 -5.27
N GLY A 108 -5.70 -1.84 -4.67
CA GLY A 108 -5.97 -1.83 -3.23
C GLY A 108 -6.74 -3.07 -2.78
N LYS A 109 -7.80 -3.45 -3.49
CA LYS A 109 -8.57 -4.67 -3.21
C LYS A 109 -7.70 -5.93 -3.32
N ARG A 110 -6.81 -6.00 -4.31
CA ARG A 110 -5.87 -7.12 -4.47
C ARG A 110 -4.94 -7.24 -3.27
N LEU A 111 -4.32 -6.14 -2.83
CA LEU A 111 -3.44 -6.13 -1.65
C LEU A 111 -4.19 -6.57 -0.38
N VAL A 112 -5.41 -6.05 -0.15
CA VAL A 112 -6.26 -6.48 0.98
C VAL A 112 -6.55 -7.97 0.91
N THR A 113 -6.93 -8.49 -0.26
CA THR A 113 -7.22 -9.91 -0.45
C THR A 113 -6.01 -10.78 -0.11
N GLU A 114 -4.81 -10.42 -0.60
CA GLU A 114 -3.58 -11.16 -0.32
C GLU A 114 -3.20 -11.12 1.18
N CYS A 115 -3.39 -9.98 1.86
CA CYS A 115 -3.22 -9.88 3.32
C CYS A 115 -4.21 -10.80 4.07
N LEU A 116 -5.49 -10.77 3.71
CA LEU A 116 -6.51 -11.62 4.34
C LEU A 116 -6.26 -13.11 4.10
N GLU A 117 -5.81 -13.50 2.93
CA GLU A 117 -5.39 -14.88 2.64
C GLU A 117 -4.19 -15.29 3.49
N GLY A 118 -3.22 -14.39 3.69
CA GLY A 118 -2.11 -14.61 4.62
C GLY A 118 -2.61 -14.86 6.04
N LEU A 119 -3.46 -13.99 6.56
CA LEU A 119 -4.05 -14.13 7.90
C LEU A 119 -4.87 -15.42 8.06
N ARG A 120 -5.66 -15.80 7.06
CA ARG A 120 -6.42 -17.09 7.10
C ARG A 120 -5.49 -18.30 7.21
N ARG A 121 -4.35 -18.28 6.51
CA ARG A 121 -3.36 -19.37 6.62
C ARG A 121 -2.75 -19.50 8.02
N THR A 122 -2.77 -18.44 8.83
CA THR A 122 -2.37 -18.48 10.25
C THR A 122 -3.51 -18.95 11.20
N GLY A 123 -4.69 -19.27 10.66
CA GLY A 123 -5.84 -19.74 11.44
C GLY A 123 -6.69 -18.62 12.02
N LEU A 124 -6.51 -17.39 11.61
CA LEU A 124 -7.26 -16.25 12.11
C LEU A 124 -8.58 -16.06 11.34
N GLU A 125 -9.65 -15.76 12.09
CA GLU A 125 -11.00 -15.61 11.54
C GLU A 125 -11.44 -14.15 11.42
N ARG A 126 -10.71 -13.21 12.04
CA ARG A 126 -11.08 -11.79 12.04
C ARG A 126 -9.88 -10.89 11.89
N ALA A 127 -10.02 -9.88 11.06
CA ALA A 127 -9.10 -8.75 10.94
C ALA A 127 -9.81 -7.44 11.29
N THR A 128 -9.03 -6.45 11.74
CA THR A 128 -9.49 -5.11 12.09
C THR A 128 -8.63 -4.07 11.37
N ILE A 129 -9.23 -2.95 11.05
CA ILE A 129 -8.55 -1.76 10.52
C ILE A 129 -8.97 -0.54 11.33
N MET A 130 -8.14 0.49 11.30
CA MET A 130 -8.52 1.83 11.73
C MET A 130 -8.58 2.74 10.49
N VAL A 131 -9.65 3.49 10.37
CA VAL A 131 -9.84 4.48 9.30
C VAL A 131 -10.10 5.81 9.97
N ALA A 132 -9.38 6.86 9.57
CA ALA A 132 -9.60 8.19 10.10
C ALA A 132 -11.06 8.63 9.87
N ASP A 133 -11.66 9.28 10.84
CA ASP A 133 -13.08 9.67 10.80
C ASP A 133 -13.36 10.74 9.74
N ASP A 134 -12.37 11.53 9.39
CA ASP A 134 -12.36 12.53 8.33
C ASP A 134 -11.93 11.99 6.95
N ASN A 135 -11.77 10.66 6.81
CA ASN A 135 -11.45 10.00 5.54
C ASN A 135 -12.66 9.24 4.95
N PRO A 136 -13.65 9.93 4.36
CA PRO A 136 -14.83 9.29 3.79
C PRO A 136 -14.50 8.38 2.59
N ARG A 137 -13.46 8.70 1.81
CA ARG A 137 -13.02 7.86 0.68
C ARG A 137 -12.48 6.51 1.17
N GLY A 138 -11.68 6.52 2.22
CA GLY A 138 -11.17 5.30 2.85
C GLY A 138 -12.32 4.45 3.40
N ARG A 139 -13.25 5.04 4.14
CA ARG A 139 -14.43 4.33 4.67
C ARG A 139 -15.25 3.66 3.56
N GLU A 140 -15.51 4.38 2.47
CA GLU A 140 -16.24 3.86 1.31
C GLU A 140 -15.48 2.72 0.63
N PHE A 141 -14.15 2.84 0.48
CA PHE A 141 -13.31 1.76 -0.07
C PHE A 141 -13.43 0.48 0.77
N TRP A 142 -13.28 0.58 2.09
CA TRP A 142 -13.35 -0.58 2.98
C TRP A 142 -14.73 -1.23 2.98
N LYS A 143 -15.81 -0.43 2.97
CA LYS A 143 -17.18 -0.96 2.83
C LYS A 143 -17.36 -1.73 1.52
N ARG A 144 -16.84 -1.21 0.40
CA ARG A 144 -16.86 -1.96 -0.88
C ARG A 144 -16.01 -3.23 -0.87
N CYS A 145 -15.03 -3.32 0.01
CA CYS A 145 -14.26 -4.54 0.25
C CYS A 145 -14.96 -5.52 1.21
N GLY A 146 -16.16 -5.21 1.70
CA GLY A 146 -16.94 -6.07 2.59
C GLY A 146 -16.62 -5.89 4.07
N TRP A 147 -16.00 -4.77 4.46
CA TRP A 147 -15.75 -4.44 5.85
C TRP A 147 -16.93 -3.68 6.45
N GLU A 148 -17.17 -3.91 7.72
CA GLU A 148 -18.25 -3.30 8.48
C GLU A 148 -17.67 -2.42 9.58
N GLU A 149 -18.34 -1.31 9.87
CA GLU A 149 -18.01 -0.46 11.01
C GLU A 149 -18.30 -1.22 12.32
N ILE A 150 -17.47 -1.03 13.33
CA ILE A 150 -17.65 -1.64 14.65
C ILE A 150 -18.33 -0.60 15.54
N ASP A 151 -19.62 -0.77 15.75
CA ASP A 151 -20.39 0.10 16.62
C ASP A 151 -20.00 -0.08 18.10
N GLY A 152 -20.06 1.03 18.85
CA GLY A 152 -19.82 1.01 20.29
C GLY A 152 -18.35 0.87 20.71
N ALA A 153 -17.41 1.03 19.78
CA ALA A 153 -15.97 1.04 20.05
C ALA A 153 -15.33 2.36 19.59
N ILE A 154 -14.40 2.87 20.37
CA ILE A 154 -13.53 4.00 19.99
C ILE A 154 -12.06 3.57 20.10
N ALA A 155 -11.21 4.12 19.24
CA ALA A 155 -9.77 3.93 19.35
C ALA A 155 -9.23 4.84 20.49
N MET A 156 -8.33 4.30 21.33
CA MET A 156 -7.63 5.04 22.37
C MET A 156 -6.15 4.68 22.31
N GLY A 157 -5.27 5.68 22.45
CA GLY A 157 -3.82 5.54 22.46
C GLY A 157 -3.20 6.13 23.73
N LYS A 158 -2.00 5.65 24.08
CA LYS A 158 -1.14 6.19 25.14
C LYS A 158 0.32 5.90 24.79
N ASP A 159 1.16 6.92 24.91
CA ASP A 159 2.61 6.77 24.78
C ASP A 159 3.19 6.02 25.99
N ILE A 160 4.20 5.21 25.74
CA ILE A 160 4.87 4.37 26.74
C ILE A 160 6.38 4.57 26.73
#